data_b0aca4f8f0d7360e72b754cbb950609f
#
_entry.id   b0aca4f8f0d7360e72b754cbb950609f
#
_cell.length_a   1.000
_cell.length_b   1.000
_cell.length_c   1.000
_cell.angle_alpha   90.00
_cell.angle_beta   90.00
_cell.angle_gamma   90.00
#
_symmetry.space_group_name_H-M   'P 1'
#
loop_
_entity.id
_entity.type
_entity.pdbx_description
1 polymer ?
#
loop_
_entity_poly.entity_id
_entity_poly.type
_entity_poly.pdbx_seq_one_letter_code
_entity_poly.pdbx_strand_id
1 'polypeptide(L)'
;RSVAVVWTAGGMSFIQERPRAGFFPVFAMTCRRSTPGHPLFPRKTPLKCKICKATAVVALRSHNAAFCPDCYLKFFARQVEKGIEGQKLFTRDERILVALSGGKDSLALMLELSRQGYDVTGLHIDLGIPGSSPVARGVVERFCARHGLKLMVKELAAEGLAIPLVKERLNRPVCSACGKIKRHFFNKVALDEGFDALATGHNLDDEVARLFSNTLRWDTAYLSDQGPRLDGEDGFARKVKPLWRLTEFETANYAFLMGIEHHYAPCPYSPGASFSTLKALLQRLEAAMPGRKLDFYQGFLARARPVFARREAEEGVELAPCTSCGYPTSSGDMCGVCRIREALKDSK
;
A
#
# COMPACT_ATOMS: atom_id res chain seq x y z
N ARG A 1 22.74 -10.97 -16.07
CA ARG A 1 21.70 -11.76 -15.37
C ARG A 1 20.35 -11.29 -15.92
N SER A 2 19.70 -12.14 -16.71
CA SER A 2 18.43 -11.83 -17.37
C SER A 2 17.30 -12.34 -16.48
N VAL A 3 16.39 -11.47 -16.09
CA VAL A 3 15.13 -11.83 -15.41
C VAL A 3 14.02 -11.69 -16.44
N ALA A 4 13.27 -12.77 -16.68
CA ALA A 4 12.10 -12.76 -17.53
C ALA A 4 10.84 -12.56 -16.70
N VAL A 5 10.05 -11.55 -17.04
CA VAL A 5 8.72 -11.33 -16.48
C VAL A 5 7.70 -12.01 -17.40
N VAL A 6 7.01 -13.02 -16.90
CA VAL A 6 5.97 -13.73 -17.65
C VAL A 6 4.60 -13.36 -17.09
N TRP A 7 3.72 -12.90 -17.97
CA TRP A 7 2.32 -12.63 -17.67
C TRP A 7 1.48 -13.88 -17.96
N THR A 8 0.74 -14.35 -16.96
CA THR A 8 -0.30 -15.37 -17.13
C THR A 8 -1.67 -14.79 -16.75
N ALA A 9 -2.73 -15.40 -17.23
CA ALA A 9 -4.11 -14.95 -17.03
C ALA A 9 -4.59 -14.88 -15.55
N GLY A 10 -3.73 -15.25 -14.60
CA GLY A 10 -4.03 -15.29 -13.16
C GLY A 10 -3.20 -14.33 -12.29
N GLY A 11 -2.31 -13.51 -12.86
CA GLY A 11 -1.47 -12.59 -12.08
C GLY A 11 0.01 -12.63 -12.44
N MET A 12 0.78 -11.69 -11.93
CA MET A 12 2.20 -11.52 -12.17
C MET A 12 3.00 -12.49 -11.27
N SER A 13 3.72 -13.45 -11.86
CA SER A 13 4.65 -14.33 -11.16
C SER A 13 6.08 -13.98 -11.54
N PHE A 14 6.92 -13.75 -10.53
CA PHE A 14 8.36 -13.57 -10.69
C PHE A 14 9.05 -14.90 -10.42
N ILE A 15 9.80 -15.41 -11.37
CA ILE A 15 10.65 -16.59 -11.18
C ILE A 15 12.07 -16.09 -10.93
N GLN A 16 12.54 -16.23 -9.71
CA GLN A 16 13.93 -16.03 -9.33
C GLN A 16 14.57 -17.41 -9.16
N GLU A 17 15.41 -17.81 -10.10
CA GLU A 17 16.21 -19.04 -9.96
C GLU A 17 17.29 -18.84 -8.90
N ARG A 18 17.20 -19.64 -7.82
CA ARG A 18 18.34 -19.83 -6.89
C ARG A 18 19.28 -20.90 -7.44
N PRO A 19 20.58 -20.72 -7.37
CA PRO A 19 21.52 -21.79 -7.69
C PRO A 19 21.48 -22.85 -6.59
N ARG A 20 20.99 -24.06 -6.90
CA ARG A 20 21.22 -25.25 -6.09
C ARG A 20 22.47 -25.95 -6.60
N ALA A 21 23.44 -26.14 -5.71
CA ALA A 21 24.53 -27.09 -5.91
C ALA A 21 23.94 -28.52 -5.84
N GLY A 22 24.20 -29.34 -6.87
CA GLY A 22 23.83 -30.75 -6.87
C GLY A 22 23.67 -31.29 -8.28
N PHE A 23 24.60 -32.14 -8.67
CA PHE A 23 24.70 -32.92 -9.90
C PHE A 23 23.36 -33.48 -10.39
N PHE A 24 22.97 -33.21 -11.63
CA PHE A 24 22.16 -34.08 -12.47
C PHE A 24 22.49 -33.89 -13.97
N PRO A 25 22.31 -34.92 -14.82
CA PRO A 25 22.97 -35.02 -16.10
C PRO A 25 22.40 -34.06 -17.15
N VAL A 26 23.31 -33.56 -17.96
CA VAL A 26 23.07 -32.72 -19.13
C VAL A 26 22.26 -33.49 -20.18
N PHE A 27 20.97 -33.21 -20.29
CA PHE A 27 20.24 -33.47 -21.53
C PHE A 27 20.54 -32.31 -22.47
N ALA A 28 21.44 -32.56 -23.41
CA ALA A 28 21.71 -31.64 -24.50
C ALA A 28 20.48 -31.62 -25.43
N MET A 29 19.57 -30.69 -25.20
CA MET A 29 18.60 -30.28 -26.21
C MET A 29 19.34 -29.46 -27.25
N THR A 30 19.70 -30.08 -28.35
CA THR A 30 20.21 -29.40 -29.55
C THR A 30 19.14 -28.44 -30.03
N CYS A 31 19.35 -27.17 -29.75
CA CYS A 31 18.60 -26.08 -30.34
C CYS A 31 18.94 -26.09 -31.86
N ARG A 32 18.06 -26.69 -32.68
CA ARG A 32 18.13 -26.55 -34.12
C ARG A 32 18.02 -25.06 -34.44
N ARG A 33 19.06 -24.50 -35.02
CA ARG A 33 19.06 -23.15 -35.62
C ARG A 33 17.87 -23.07 -36.58
N SER A 34 16.83 -22.34 -36.17
CA SER A 34 15.74 -21.96 -37.05
C SER A 34 16.29 -21.00 -38.09
N THR A 35 16.12 -21.36 -39.36
CA THR A 35 16.43 -20.55 -40.52
C THR A 35 15.81 -19.16 -40.44
N PRO A 36 16.49 -18.08 -40.82
CA PRO A 36 15.92 -16.74 -40.81
C PRO A 36 14.89 -16.67 -41.98
N GLY A 37 13.60 -16.58 -41.64
CA GLY A 37 12.59 -16.37 -42.69
C GLY A 37 11.16 -16.79 -42.37
N HIS A 38 10.76 -17.13 -41.17
CA HIS A 38 9.36 -17.45 -40.92
C HIS A 38 8.56 -16.19 -40.48
N PRO A 39 7.46 -15.81 -41.19
CA PRO A 39 6.76 -14.53 -41.05
C PRO A 39 5.79 -14.45 -39.84
N LEU A 40 5.90 -15.31 -38.85
CA LEU A 40 4.91 -15.43 -37.76
C LEU A 40 5.16 -14.56 -36.53
N PHE A 41 6.28 -13.85 -36.43
CA PHE A 41 6.51 -12.89 -35.35
C PHE A 41 7.01 -11.57 -35.96
N PRO A 42 6.17 -10.55 -36.08
CA PRO A 42 6.65 -9.23 -36.43
C PRO A 42 7.67 -8.80 -35.35
N ARG A 43 8.89 -8.46 -35.76
CA ARG A 43 9.87 -7.82 -34.86
C ARG A 43 9.22 -6.54 -34.35
N LYS A 44 8.66 -6.57 -33.15
CA LYS A 44 8.19 -5.34 -32.49
C LYS A 44 9.42 -4.46 -32.30
N THR A 45 9.50 -3.37 -33.03
CA THR A 45 10.52 -2.33 -32.79
C THR A 45 10.48 -2.00 -31.30
N PRO A 46 11.66 -1.98 -30.62
CA PRO A 46 11.68 -1.66 -29.19
C PRO A 46 11.03 -0.30 -28.97
N LEU A 47 10.16 -0.23 -27.97
CA LEU A 47 9.49 1.02 -27.60
C LEU A 47 10.56 2.05 -27.21
N LYS A 48 10.37 3.28 -27.68
CA LYS A 48 11.24 4.41 -27.31
C LYS A 48 10.65 5.19 -26.15
N CYS A 49 11.53 5.61 -25.27
CA CYS A 49 11.17 6.50 -24.16
C CYS A 49 10.58 7.80 -24.70
N LYS A 50 9.41 8.17 -24.19
CA LYS A 50 8.70 9.40 -24.61
C LYS A 50 9.52 10.67 -24.37
N ILE A 51 10.40 10.66 -23.37
CA ILE A 51 11.20 11.83 -22.95
C ILE A 51 12.53 11.88 -23.69
N CYS A 52 13.42 10.87 -23.49
CA CYS A 52 14.81 10.91 -23.97
C CYS A 52 15.07 10.07 -25.22
N LYS A 53 14.05 9.36 -25.75
CA LYS A 53 14.13 8.49 -26.94
C LYS A 53 14.99 7.22 -26.77
N ALA A 54 15.62 6.99 -25.62
CA ALA A 54 16.31 5.73 -25.30
C ALA A 54 15.32 4.55 -25.31
N THR A 55 15.83 3.32 -25.24
CA THR A 55 14.99 2.13 -25.15
C THR A 55 14.11 2.17 -23.90
N ALA A 56 12.81 2.05 -24.08
CA ALA A 56 11.86 2.02 -22.99
C ALA A 56 11.77 0.63 -22.36
N VAL A 57 11.64 0.58 -21.02
CA VAL A 57 11.47 -0.65 -20.25
C VAL A 57 10.11 -0.73 -19.56
N VAL A 58 9.45 0.41 -19.34
CA VAL A 58 8.10 0.48 -18.75
C VAL A 58 7.16 1.16 -19.71
N ALA A 59 6.04 0.52 -20.05
CA ALA A 59 4.97 1.10 -20.85
C ALA A 59 3.71 1.31 -20.01
N LEU A 60 3.23 2.55 -19.96
CA LEU A 60 2.04 2.96 -19.23
C LEU A 60 0.94 3.37 -20.21
N ARG A 61 -0.02 2.46 -20.43
CA ARG A 61 -1.16 2.73 -21.34
C ARG A 61 -2.04 3.87 -20.84
N SER A 62 -2.25 3.96 -19.53
CA SER A 62 -3.00 5.03 -18.85
C SER A 62 -2.43 6.44 -19.10
N HIS A 63 -1.13 6.53 -19.39
CA HIS A 63 -0.44 7.79 -19.68
C HIS A 63 -0.05 7.95 -21.17
N ASN A 64 -0.43 6.98 -22.01
CA ASN A 64 0.01 6.91 -23.40
C ASN A 64 1.51 7.19 -23.56
N ALA A 65 2.33 6.50 -22.74
CA ALA A 65 3.75 6.74 -22.63
C ALA A 65 4.54 5.45 -22.33
N ALA A 66 5.78 5.42 -22.83
CA ALA A 66 6.78 4.43 -22.42
C ALA A 66 8.04 5.15 -21.94
N PHE A 67 8.73 4.57 -20.98
CA PHE A 67 9.85 5.20 -20.30
C PHE A 67 11.06 4.26 -20.19
N CYS A 68 12.28 4.81 -20.33
CA CYS A 68 13.50 4.18 -19.85
C CYS A 68 13.56 4.24 -18.30
N PRO A 69 14.47 3.50 -17.62
CA PRO A 69 14.52 3.48 -16.16
C PRO A 69 14.58 4.87 -15.53
N ASP A 70 15.51 5.71 -15.95
CA ASP A 70 15.72 7.05 -15.36
C ASP A 70 14.52 7.97 -15.54
N CYS A 71 13.93 7.97 -16.74
CA CYS A 71 12.75 8.80 -17.02
C CYS A 71 11.52 8.28 -16.28
N TYR A 72 11.46 6.98 -16.02
CA TYR A 72 10.39 6.39 -15.22
C TYR A 72 10.48 6.80 -13.75
N LEU A 73 11.67 6.75 -13.17
CA LEU A 73 11.88 7.21 -11.79
C LEU A 73 11.51 8.69 -11.61
N LYS A 74 11.87 9.54 -12.58
CA LYS A 74 11.46 10.96 -12.61
C LYS A 74 9.93 11.12 -12.76
N PHE A 75 9.29 10.28 -13.57
CA PHE A 75 7.83 10.26 -13.71
C PHE A 75 7.18 9.89 -12.38
N PHE A 76 7.65 8.83 -11.72
CA PHE A 76 7.13 8.38 -10.43
C PHE A 76 7.24 9.47 -9.37
N ALA A 77 8.42 10.05 -9.19
CA ALA A 77 8.67 11.16 -8.27
C ALA A 77 7.69 12.32 -8.50
N ARG A 78 7.52 12.73 -9.76
CA ARG A 78 6.58 13.81 -10.13
C ARG A 78 5.12 13.46 -9.82
N GLN A 79 4.70 12.18 -9.93
CA GLN A 79 3.33 11.80 -9.58
C GLN A 79 3.11 11.84 -8.06
N VAL A 80 4.10 11.44 -7.25
CA VAL A 80 4.06 11.57 -5.79
C VAL A 80 3.97 13.05 -5.40
N GLU A 81 4.85 13.90 -5.93
CA GLU A 81 4.84 15.34 -5.69
C GLU A 81 3.50 15.99 -6.05
N LYS A 82 2.97 15.71 -7.25
CA LYS A 82 1.63 16.18 -7.65
C LYS A 82 0.51 15.67 -6.74
N GLY A 83 0.68 14.48 -6.19
CA GLY A 83 -0.26 13.93 -5.21
C GLY A 83 -0.25 14.71 -3.91
N ILE A 84 0.94 15.06 -3.43
CA ILE A 84 1.16 15.83 -2.20
C ILE A 84 0.64 17.25 -2.36
N GLU A 85 1.09 17.97 -3.38
CA GLU A 85 0.73 19.37 -3.63
C GLU A 85 -0.76 19.54 -3.94
N GLY A 86 -1.29 18.70 -4.85
CA GLY A 86 -2.66 18.81 -5.32
C GLY A 86 -3.73 18.60 -4.24
N GLN A 87 -3.38 17.90 -3.16
CA GLN A 87 -4.25 17.66 -2.02
C GLN A 87 -3.71 18.26 -0.71
N LYS A 88 -2.64 19.06 -0.79
CA LYS A 88 -2.00 19.71 0.37
C LYS A 88 -1.76 18.72 1.52
N LEU A 89 -1.17 17.55 1.20
CA LEU A 89 -1.04 16.45 2.14
C LEU A 89 -0.18 16.83 3.34
N PHE A 90 0.98 17.41 3.07
CA PHE A 90 1.95 17.95 4.04
C PHE A 90 2.96 18.86 3.36
N THR A 91 3.72 19.59 4.16
CA THR A 91 4.79 20.49 3.73
C THR A 91 6.19 19.89 3.98
N ARG A 92 7.24 20.60 3.58
CA ARG A 92 8.64 20.19 3.77
C ARG A 92 9.11 20.25 5.21
N ASP A 93 8.51 21.11 6.00
CA ASP A 93 8.89 21.37 7.40
C ASP A 93 8.23 20.40 8.37
N GLU A 94 7.28 19.60 7.89
CA GLU A 94 6.52 18.65 8.69
C GLU A 94 7.24 17.31 8.85
N ARG A 95 7.10 16.72 10.03
CA ARG A 95 7.61 15.38 10.38
C ARG A 95 6.57 14.32 10.00
N ILE A 96 6.95 13.38 9.15
CA ILE A 96 6.03 12.40 8.57
C ILE A 96 6.33 11.00 9.13
N LEU A 97 5.33 10.39 9.77
CA LEU A 97 5.37 8.98 10.16
C LEU A 97 4.88 8.12 9.00
N VAL A 98 5.69 7.19 8.50
CA VAL A 98 5.33 6.30 7.39
C VAL A 98 5.02 4.90 7.91
N ALA A 99 3.80 4.42 7.69
CA ALA A 99 3.39 3.06 8.08
C ALA A 99 4.07 2.02 7.17
N LEU A 100 4.97 1.21 7.74
CA LEU A 100 5.74 0.19 7.02
C LEU A 100 5.19 -1.22 7.29
N SER A 101 4.60 -1.84 6.26
CA SER A 101 4.11 -3.22 6.35
C SER A 101 5.13 -4.28 5.90
N GLY A 102 6.27 -3.85 5.34
CA GLY A 102 7.20 -4.73 4.64
C GLY A 102 6.81 -5.01 3.18
N GLY A 103 5.64 -4.58 2.73
CA GLY A 103 5.20 -4.68 1.34
C GLY A 103 5.78 -3.57 0.45
N LYS A 104 5.84 -3.84 -0.85
CA LYS A 104 6.45 -2.97 -1.86
C LYS A 104 5.99 -1.51 -1.82
N ASP A 105 4.68 -1.29 -1.63
CA ASP A 105 4.10 0.06 -1.72
C ASP A 105 4.53 0.95 -0.54
N SER A 106 4.54 0.41 0.68
CA SER A 106 4.99 1.15 1.87
C SER A 106 6.47 1.48 1.83
N LEU A 107 7.30 0.54 1.35
CA LEU A 107 8.75 0.74 1.22
C LEU A 107 9.08 1.70 0.08
N ALA A 108 8.36 1.61 -1.06
CA ALA A 108 8.49 2.56 -2.16
C ALA A 108 8.12 3.99 -1.74
N LEU A 109 7.02 4.14 -0.98
CA LEU A 109 6.62 5.43 -0.41
C LEU A 109 7.71 6.02 0.49
N MET A 110 8.20 5.22 1.44
CA MET A 110 9.24 5.66 2.40
C MET A 110 10.50 6.13 1.68
N LEU A 111 10.97 5.33 0.70
CA LEU A 111 12.16 5.65 -0.08
C LEU A 111 11.96 6.93 -0.90
N GLU A 112 10.83 7.05 -1.60
CA GLU A 112 10.57 8.19 -2.46
C GLU A 112 10.44 9.50 -1.67
N LEU A 113 9.71 9.50 -0.54
CA LEU A 113 9.61 10.69 0.31
C LEU A 113 10.97 11.12 0.86
N SER A 114 11.79 10.17 1.33
CA SER A 114 13.17 10.45 1.76
C SER A 114 14.02 11.04 0.63
N ARG A 115 13.94 10.46 -0.58
CA ARG A 115 14.67 10.97 -1.77
C ARG A 115 14.24 12.38 -2.17
N GLN A 116 12.98 12.72 -1.93
CA GLN A 116 12.46 14.07 -2.14
C GLN A 116 12.82 15.05 -1.00
N GLY A 117 13.50 14.58 0.05
CA GLY A 117 14.00 15.43 1.15
C GLY A 117 12.97 15.74 2.24
N TYR A 118 11.91 14.92 2.38
CA TYR A 118 10.99 15.02 3.53
C TYR A 118 11.60 14.37 4.79
N ASP A 119 11.29 14.92 5.97
CA ASP A 119 11.66 14.30 7.26
C ASP A 119 10.70 13.14 7.54
N VAL A 120 11.16 11.93 7.24
CA VAL A 120 10.36 10.72 7.35
C VAL A 120 10.92 9.76 8.40
N THR A 121 10.03 9.17 9.21
CA THR A 121 10.34 8.07 10.12
C THR A 121 9.39 6.91 9.84
N GLY A 122 9.93 5.70 9.66
CA GLY A 122 9.14 4.49 9.45
C GLY A 122 8.56 3.98 10.77
N LEU A 123 7.31 3.50 10.77
CA LEU A 123 6.73 2.73 11.87
C LEU A 123 6.29 1.36 11.37
N HIS A 124 6.90 0.32 11.90
CA HIS A 124 6.47 -1.06 11.70
C HIS A 124 5.70 -1.56 12.93
N ILE A 125 4.51 -2.12 12.71
CA ILE A 125 3.75 -2.81 13.75
C ILE A 125 3.94 -4.31 13.59
N ASP A 126 4.68 -4.92 14.51
CA ASP A 126 4.84 -6.37 14.58
C ASP A 126 3.56 -7.00 15.14
N LEU A 127 2.89 -7.81 14.31
CA LEU A 127 1.59 -8.41 14.61
C LEU A 127 1.70 -9.69 15.47
N GLY A 128 2.91 -10.19 15.70
CA GLY A 128 3.16 -11.45 16.40
C GLY A 128 2.72 -12.70 15.62
N ILE A 129 2.51 -12.62 14.31
CA ILE A 129 2.06 -13.76 13.48
C ILE A 129 3.26 -14.65 13.17
N PRO A 130 3.29 -15.93 13.63
CA PRO A 130 4.39 -16.84 13.38
C PRO A 130 4.70 -16.99 11.88
N GLY A 131 5.97 -17.01 11.53
CA GLY A 131 6.44 -17.16 10.15
C GLY A 131 6.26 -15.90 9.27
N SER A 132 5.27 -15.07 9.54
CA SER A 132 4.98 -13.85 8.73
C SER A 132 5.60 -12.58 9.36
N SER A 133 5.33 -12.32 10.65
CA SER A 133 5.82 -11.09 11.30
C SER A 133 7.34 -10.99 11.35
N PRO A 134 8.11 -12.03 11.71
CA PRO A 134 9.57 -11.94 11.71
C PRO A 134 10.15 -11.66 10.33
N VAL A 135 9.56 -12.23 9.28
CA VAL A 135 10.01 -12.00 7.89
C VAL A 135 9.73 -10.56 7.47
N ALA A 136 8.51 -10.06 7.72
CA ALA A 136 8.14 -8.68 7.40
C ALA A 136 9.02 -7.68 8.16
N ARG A 137 9.23 -7.88 9.46
CA ARG A 137 10.11 -7.06 10.30
C ARG A 137 11.54 -7.05 9.78
N GLY A 138 12.13 -8.21 9.51
CA GLY A 138 13.50 -8.31 8.98
C GLY A 138 13.67 -7.61 7.62
N VAL A 139 12.64 -7.64 6.75
CA VAL A 139 12.64 -6.87 5.50
C VAL A 139 12.69 -5.38 5.78
N VAL A 140 11.82 -4.87 6.67
CA VAL A 140 11.75 -3.44 7.01
C VAL A 140 13.06 -2.97 7.66
N GLU A 141 13.61 -3.74 8.59
CA GLU A 141 14.86 -3.40 9.28
C GLU A 141 16.04 -3.32 8.30
N ARG A 142 16.21 -4.33 7.43
CA ARG A 142 17.26 -4.31 6.40
C ARG A 142 17.10 -3.16 5.42
N PHE A 143 15.84 -2.88 5.01
CA PHE A 143 15.55 -1.78 4.11
C PHE A 143 15.92 -0.43 4.75
N CYS A 144 15.49 -0.16 5.96
CA CYS A 144 15.79 1.08 6.66
C CYS A 144 17.30 1.24 6.92
N ALA A 145 17.97 0.18 7.36
CA ALA A 145 19.43 0.18 7.55
C ALA A 145 20.19 0.47 6.24
N ARG A 146 19.78 -0.17 5.14
CA ARG A 146 20.41 0.03 3.81
C ARG A 146 20.31 1.46 3.31
N HIS A 147 19.22 2.15 3.62
CA HIS A 147 18.93 3.50 3.13
C HIS A 147 19.15 4.60 4.17
N GLY A 148 19.68 4.25 5.36
CA GLY A 148 19.91 5.22 6.45
C GLY A 148 18.64 5.87 6.99
N LEU A 149 17.51 5.15 6.99
CA LEU A 149 16.20 5.65 7.37
C LEU A 149 15.88 5.35 8.84
N LYS A 150 15.27 6.31 9.53
CA LYS A 150 14.79 6.12 10.91
C LYS A 150 13.64 5.10 10.93
N LEU A 151 13.66 4.19 11.92
CA LEU A 151 12.65 3.15 12.10
C LEU A 151 12.23 3.03 13.55
N MET A 152 10.94 3.00 13.77
CA MET A 152 10.30 2.61 15.03
C MET A 152 9.60 1.27 14.84
N VAL A 153 9.67 0.39 15.83
CA VAL A 153 8.98 -0.91 15.84
C VAL A 153 8.06 -0.98 17.04
N LYS A 154 6.79 -1.26 16.81
CA LYS A 154 5.79 -1.50 17.85
C LYS A 154 5.39 -2.97 17.87
N GLU A 155 5.70 -3.68 18.93
CA GLU A 155 5.38 -5.10 19.11
C GLU A 155 4.03 -5.27 19.80
N LEU A 156 3.05 -5.87 19.10
CA LEU A 156 1.73 -6.12 19.67
C LEU A 156 1.75 -7.21 20.76
N ALA A 157 2.73 -8.11 20.72
CA ALA A 157 2.91 -9.13 21.75
C ALA A 157 3.20 -8.50 23.12
N ALA A 158 4.03 -7.45 23.17
CA ALA A 158 4.31 -6.71 24.40
C ALA A 158 3.07 -5.99 24.97
N GLU A 159 2.08 -5.70 24.11
CA GLU A 159 0.81 -5.09 24.50
C GLU A 159 -0.28 -6.12 24.88
N GLY A 160 0.03 -7.43 24.83
CA GLY A 160 -0.96 -8.49 25.00
C GLY A 160 -1.99 -8.58 23.87
N LEU A 161 -1.66 -8.05 22.68
CA LEU A 161 -2.56 -7.92 21.53
C LEU A 161 -2.02 -8.64 20.28
N ALA A 162 -1.14 -9.65 20.46
CA ALA A 162 -0.67 -10.47 19.34
C ALA A 162 -1.86 -11.03 18.55
N ILE A 163 -1.83 -10.91 17.23
CA ILE A 163 -2.98 -11.28 16.38
C ILE A 163 -3.36 -12.77 16.47
N PRO A 164 -2.43 -13.73 16.64
CA PRO A 164 -2.80 -15.12 16.94
C PRO A 164 -3.68 -15.26 18.18
N LEU A 165 -3.30 -14.60 19.27
CA LEU A 165 -4.08 -14.60 20.53
C LEU A 165 -5.47 -13.98 20.33
N VAL A 166 -5.55 -12.86 19.60
CA VAL A 166 -6.82 -12.19 19.25
C VAL A 166 -7.71 -13.12 18.43
N LYS A 167 -7.13 -13.87 17.47
CA LYS A 167 -7.86 -14.85 16.65
C LYS A 167 -8.41 -16.02 17.46
N GLU A 168 -7.60 -16.53 18.38
CA GLU A 168 -7.95 -17.69 19.21
C GLU A 168 -9.11 -17.38 20.18
N ARG A 169 -9.07 -16.19 20.80
CA ARG A 169 -9.99 -15.83 21.89
C ARG A 169 -11.21 -15.03 21.48
N LEU A 170 -11.19 -14.40 20.31
CA LEU A 170 -12.33 -13.61 19.85
C LEU A 170 -13.08 -14.30 18.71
N ASN A 171 -14.36 -14.57 18.93
CA ASN A 171 -15.26 -15.08 17.89
C ASN A 171 -15.66 -13.94 16.92
N ARG A 172 -14.68 -13.35 16.24
CA ARG A 172 -14.85 -12.24 15.27
C ARG A 172 -13.90 -12.42 14.09
N PRO A 173 -14.23 -11.84 12.92
CA PRO A 173 -13.31 -11.79 11.79
C PRO A 173 -11.99 -11.11 12.19
N VAL A 174 -10.91 -11.88 12.25
CA VAL A 174 -9.60 -11.42 12.74
C VAL A 174 -9.06 -10.20 12.00
N CYS A 175 -9.34 -10.08 10.68
CA CYS A 175 -8.92 -8.93 9.88
C CYS A 175 -9.53 -7.61 10.36
N SER A 176 -10.78 -7.63 10.83
CA SER A 176 -11.43 -6.45 11.41
C SER A 176 -10.74 -6.00 12.70
N ALA A 177 -10.49 -6.94 13.62
CA ALA A 177 -9.78 -6.68 14.87
C ALA A 177 -8.34 -6.19 14.62
N CYS A 178 -7.59 -6.88 13.76
CA CYS A 178 -6.24 -6.50 13.34
C CYS A 178 -6.20 -5.09 12.74
N GLY A 179 -7.17 -4.76 11.88
CA GLY A 179 -7.28 -3.42 11.30
C GLY A 179 -7.54 -2.34 12.34
N LYS A 180 -8.40 -2.60 13.34
CA LYS A 180 -8.66 -1.67 14.46
C LYS A 180 -7.41 -1.46 15.31
N ILE A 181 -6.73 -2.55 15.70
CA ILE A 181 -5.50 -2.50 16.51
C ILE A 181 -4.41 -1.71 15.78
N LYS A 182 -4.16 -2.00 14.50
CA LYS A 182 -3.17 -1.26 13.71
C LYS A 182 -3.47 0.24 13.64
N ARG A 183 -4.70 0.61 13.32
CA ARG A 183 -5.10 2.03 13.25
C ARG A 183 -4.95 2.75 14.58
N HIS A 184 -5.27 2.08 15.68
CA HIS A 184 -5.09 2.63 17.02
C HIS A 184 -3.62 2.93 17.31
N PHE A 185 -2.71 1.97 17.10
CA PHE A 185 -1.29 2.18 17.39
C PHE A 185 -0.62 3.14 16.40
N PHE A 186 -0.98 3.13 15.12
CA PHE A 186 -0.49 4.13 14.18
C PHE A 186 -0.86 5.54 14.62
N ASN A 187 -2.12 5.75 15.01
CA ASN A 187 -2.59 7.03 15.51
C ASN A 187 -1.90 7.44 16.80
N LYS A 188 -1.87 6.52 17.77
CA LYS A 188 -1.26 6.77 19.09
C LYS A 188 0.21 7.16 18.96
N VAL A 189 1.01 6.39 18.22
CA VAL A 189 2.43 6.71 18.03
C VAL A 189 2.61 8.03 17.27
N ALA A 190 1.77 8.31 16.26
CA ALA A 190 1.86 9.59 15.55
C ALA A 190 1.66 10.79 16.48
N LEU A 191 0.70 10.72 17.40
CA LEU A 191 0.40 11.78 18.34
C LEU A 191 1.43 11.84 19.48
N ASP A 192 1.74 10.72 20.11
CA ASP A 192 2.65 10.65 21.28
C ASP A 192 4.06 11.14 20.91
N GLU A 193 4.53 10.87 19.71
CA GLU A 193 5.85 11.26 19.20
C GLU A 193 5.85 12.59 18.45
N GLY A 194 4.71 13.26 18.36
CA GLY A 194 4.56 14.58 17.74
C GLY A 194 4.83 14.62 16.24
N PHE A 195 4.35 13.62 15.49
CA PHE A 195 4.36 13.66 14.03
C PHE A 195 3.17 14.45 13.48
N ASP A 196 3.42 15.25 12.46
CA ASP A 196 2.41 16.11 11.83
C ASP A 196 1.45 15.32 10.94
N ALA A 197 1.92 14.23 10.33
CA ALA A 197 1.08 13.37 9.51
C ALA A 197 1.53 11.91 9.55
N LEU A 198 0.54 11.01 9.40
CA LEU A 198 0.70 9.58 9.20
C LEU A 198 0.50 9.24 7.73
N ALA A 199 1.56 8.90 7.01
CA ALA A 199 1.52 8.49 5.62
C ALA A 199 1.38 6.97 5.48
N THR A 200 0.53 6.54 4.55
CA THR A 200 0.34 5.12 4.24
C THR A 200 0.57 4.83 2.77
N GLY A 201 1.10 3.65 2.45
CA GLY A 201 1.40 3.20 1.10
C GLY A 201 0.16 2.78 0.27
N HIS A 202 -1.04 3.26 0.60
CA HIS A 202 -2.21 3.00 -0.23
C HIS A 202 -2.07 3.72 -1.56
N ASN A 203 -2.23 2.96 -2.63
CA ASN A 203 -2.11 3.42 -4.01
C ASN A 203 -3.49 3.62 -4.67
N LEU A 204 -3.52 4.03 -5.93
CA LEU A 204 -4.76 4.27 -6.68
C LEU A 204 -5.67 3.03 -6.74
N ASP A 205 -5.10 1.82 -6.87
CA ASP A 205 -5.90 0.59 -6.92
C ASP A 205 -6.62 0.33 -5.59
N ASP A 206 -5.98 0.64 -4.46
CA ASP A 206 -6.60 0.54 -3.13
C ASP A 206 -7.73 1.55 -2.96
N GLU A 207 -7.49 2.79 -3.36
CA GLU A 207 -8.45 3.87 -3.20
C GLU A 207 -9.67 3.68 -4.09
N VAL A 208 -9.47 3.29 -5.35
CA VAL A 208 -10.58 3.05 -6.30
C VAL A 208 -11.39 1.82 -5.88
N ALA A 209 -10.74 0.73 -5.43
CA ALA A 209 -11.44 -0.45 -4.95
C ALA A 209 -12.27 -0.14 -3.68
N ARG A 210 -11.74 0.68 -2.78
CA ARG A 210 -12.47 1.15 -1.60
C ARG A 210 -13.66 2.04 -1.99
N LEU A 211 -13.43 3.02 -2.85
CA LEU A 211 -14.48 3.90 -3.36
C LEU A 211 -15.61 3.08 -4.01
N PHE A 212 -15.25 2.15 -4.89
CA PHE A 212 -16.22 1.29 -5.55
C PHE A 212 -17.01 0.43 -4.55
N SER A 213 -16.33 -0.16 -3.56
CA SER A 213 -16.98 -0.92 -2.48
C SER A 213 -17.96 -0.07 -1.67
N ASN A 214 -17.62 1.16 -1.32
CA ASN A 214 -18.46 2.07 -0.55
C ASN A 214 -19.65 2.55 -1.39
N THR A 215 -19.43 2.83 -2.68
CA THR A 215 -20.49 3.21 -3.63
C THR A 215 -21.49 2.08 -3.83
N LEU A 216 -21.06 0.83 -3.95
CA LEU A 216 -21.95 -0.33 -4.09
C LEU A 216 -22.90 -0.51 -2.88
N ARG A 217 -22.51 -0.02 -1.71
CA ARG A 217 -23.33 -0.06 -0.49
C ARG A 217 -24.04 1.25 -0.19
N TRP A 218 -23.71 2.30 -0.93
CA TRP A 218 -24.15 3.67 -0.64
C TRP A 218 -23.85 4.09 0.81
N ASP A 219 -22.67 3.70 1.29
CA ASP A 219 -22.21 4.00 2.64
C ASP A 219 -21.68 5.44 2.68
N THR A 220 -22.59 6.38 3.00
CA THR A 220 -22.32 7.83 2.92
C THR A 220 -21.27 8.29 3.91
N ALA A 221 -21.24 7.72 5.12
CA ALA A 221 -20.24 8.04 6.12
C ALA A 221 -18.81 7.64 5.64
N TYR A 222 -18.65 6.43 5.09
CA TYR A 222 -17.37 6.06 4.50
C TYR A 222 -17.04 6.80 3.20
N LEU A 223 -18.02 7.30 2.46
CA LEU A 223 -17.77 8.13 1.28
C LEU A 223 -17.31 9.54 1.65
N SER A 224 -17.83 10.13 2.73
CA SER A 224 -17.36 11.43 3.23
C SER A 224 -15.89 11.39 3.68
N ASP A 225 -15.52 10.32 4.41
CA ASP A 225 -14.19 10.09 4.95
C ASP A 225 -13.19 9.55 3.94
N GLN A 226 -13.61 9.33 2.70
CA GLN A 226 -12.71 8.80 1.69
C GLN A 226 -11.94 9.89 0.97
N GLY A 227 -10.63 9.86 1.10
CA GLY A 227 -9.74 10.80 0.41
C GLY A 227 -8.27 10.49 0.63
N PRO A 228 -7.40 11.15 -0.13
CA PRO A 228 -5.95 11.04 0.06
C PRO A 228 -5.45 11.82 1.28
N ARG A 229 -6.26 12.71 1.83
CA ARG A 229 -6.03 13.44 3.07
C ARG A 229 -7.27 13.33 3.96
N LEU A 230 -7.06 12.90 5.19
CA LEU A 230 -8.00 12.97 6.29
C LEU A 230 -7.35 13.84 7.36
N ASP A 231 -7.99 14.94 7.69
CA ASP A 231 -7.43 15.91 8.65
C ASP A 231 -7.37 15.31 10.05
N GLY A 232 -6.43 15.82 10.85
CA GLY A 232 -6.23 15.42 12.22
C GLY A 232 -7.08 16.32 13.12
N GLU A 233 -8.21 15.79 13.59
CA GLU A 233 -9.13 16.46 14.50
C GLU A 233 -9.51 15.51 15.63
N ASP A 234 -9.96 16.03 16.76
CA ASP A 234 -10.52 15.26 17.88
C ASP A 234 -9.64 14.10 18.37
N GLY A 235 -8.32 14.31 18.46
CA GLY A 235 -7.37 13.29 18.91
C GLY A 235 -6.97 12.27 17.85
N PHE A 236 -7.25 12.54 16.58
CA PHE A 236 -6.68 11.79 15.46
C PHE A 236 -5.53 12.52 14.80
N ALA A 237 -4.48 11.78 14.44
CA ALA A 237 -3.41 12.29 13.59
C ALA A 237 -3.91 12.45 12.15
N ARG A 238 -3.46 13.48 11.45
CA ARG A 238 -3.71 13.65 10.01
C ARG A 238 -3.18 12.43 9.25
N LYS A 239 -4.04 11.79 8.42
CA LYS A 239 -3.69 10.62 7.62
C LYS A 239 -3.62 11.01 6.15
N VAL A 240 -2.54 10.57 5.50
CA VAL A 240 -2.26 10.93 4.11
C VAL A 240 -1.85 9.71 3.28
N LYS A 241 -2.12 9.79 1.97
CA LYS A 241 -1.87 8.70 1.02
C LYS A 241 -1.16 9.25 -0.23
N PRO A 242 0.15 9.49 -0.17
CA PRO A 242 0.87 10.17 -1.26
C PRO A 242 0.88 9.40 -2.59
N LEU A 243 0.68 8.07 -2.56
CA LEU A 243 0.63 7.22 -3.76
C LEU A 243 -0.74 7.17 -4.45
N TRP A 244 -1.73 7.96 -4.03
CA TRP A 244 -3.11 7.90 -4.54
C TRP A 244 -3.24 8.12 -6.06
N ARG A 245 -2.24 8.72 -6.71
CA ARG A 245 -2.20 8.93 -8.16
C ARG A 245 -1.56 7.78 -8.93
N LEU A 246 -0.88 6.87 -8.25
CA LEU A 246 -0.07 5.80 -8.81
C LEU A 246 -0.77 4.46 -8.64
N THR A 247 -0.81 3.70 -9.71
CA THR A 247 -1.34 2.33 -9.70
C THR A 247 -0.39 1.36 -8.99
N GLU A 248 -0.91 0.21 -8.58
CA GLU A 248 -0.10 -0.89 -8.03
C GLU A 248 0.98 -1.36 -9.02
N PHE A 249 0.67 -1.34 -10.34
CA PHE A 249 1.63 -1.65 -11.38
C PHE A 249 2.77 -0.62 -11.44
N GLU A 250 2.46 0.65 -11.33
CA GLU A 250 3.47 1.73 -11.31
C GLU A 250 4.35 1.63 -10.07
N THR A 251 3.78 1.39 -8.91
CA THR A 251 4.58 1.21 -7.67
C THR A 251 5.46 -0.04 -7.75
N ALA A 252 4.96 -1.14 -8.34
CA ALA A 252 5.75 -2.35 -8.55
C ALA A 252 6.96 -2.12 -9.47
N ASN A 253 6.78 -1.37 -10.57
CA ASN A 253 7.90 -1.01 -11.44
C ASN A 253 8.93 -0.12 -10.75
N TYR A 254 8.48 0.83 -9.91
CA TYR A 254 9.38 1.63 -9.10
C TYR A 254 10.19 0.76 -8.13
N ALA A 255 9.51 -0.12 -7.38
CA ALA A 255 10.15 -1.03 -6.44
C ALA A 255 11.19 -1.93 -7.13
N PHE A 256 10.87 -2.46 -8.32
CA PHE A 256 11.77 -3.28 -9.12
C PHE A 256 13.00 -2.49 -9.57
N LEU A 257 12.82 -1.31 -10.16
CA LEU A 257 13.92 -0.48 -10.66
C LEU A 257 14.83 0.03 -9.54
N MET A 258 14.28 0.26 -8.35
CA MET A 258 15.03 0.67 -7.16
C MET A 258 15.63 -0.52 -6.39
N GLY A 259 15.39 -1.76 -6.81
CA GLY A 259 15.90 -2.96 -6.14
C GLY A 259 15.36 -3.13 -4.71
N ILE A 260 14.10 -2.73 -4.47
CA ILE A 260 13.47 -2.84 -3.16
C ILE A 260 13.09 -4.30 -2.88
N GLU A 261 13.81 -4.92 -1.93
CA GLU A 261 13.42 -6.21 -1.36
C GLU A 261 12.17 -6.01 -0.49
N HIS A 262 11.14 -6.83 -0.69
CA HIS A 262 9.89 -6.70 0.05
C HIS A 262 9.27 -8.07 0.35
N HIS A 263 8.35 -8.10 1.31
CA HIS A 263 7.61 -9.30 1.70
C HIS A 263 6.47 -9.56 0.72
N TYR A 264 6.43 -10.77 0.14
CA TYR A 264 5.44 -11.17 -0.88
C TYR A 264 4.30 -12.01 -0.34
N ALA A 265 4.52 -12.75 0.75
CA ALA A 265 3.54 -13.71 1.21
C ALA A 265 2.27 -13.01 1.72
N PRO A 266 1.09 -13.46 1.31
CA PRO A 266 -0.16 -12.94 1.85
C PRO A 266 -0.26 -13.29 3.34
N CYS A 267 -1.00 -12.47 4.09
CA CYS A 267 -1.27 -12.76 5.49
C CYS A 267 -2.01 -14.09 5.63
N PRO A 268 -1.54 -15.04 6.46
CA PRO A 268 -2.16 -16.36 6.60
C PRO A 268 -3.60 -16.32 7.16
N TYR A 269 -4.02 -15.14 7.67
CA TYR A 269 -5.36 -14.92 8.22
C TYR A 269 -6.31 -14.17 7.28
N SER A 270 -5.91 -13.91 6.02
CA SER A 270 -6.74 -13.18 5.04
C SER A 270 -7.21 -14.02 3.84
N PRO A 271 -7.59 -15.30 3.96
CA PRO A 271 -8.12 -16.05 2.84
C PRO A 271 -9.49 -15.48 2.42
N GLY A 272 -9.72 -15.31 1.11
CA GLY A 272 -11.03 -14.92 0.57
C GLY A 272 -11.42 -13.45 0.77
N ALA A 273 -10.47 -12.53 0.93
CA ALA A 273 -10.78 -11.11 1.04
C ALA A 273 -11.51 -10.60 -0.22
N SER A 274 -12.77 -10.15 -0.06
CA SER A 274 -13.62 -9.60 -1.14
C SER A 274 -12.95 -8.44 -1.90
N PHE A 275 -12.00 -7.77 -1.26
CA PHE A 275 -11.26 -6.65 -1.82
C PHE A 275 -10.38 -7.04 -3.01
N SER A 276 -9.85 -8.27 -3.04
CA SER A 276 -9.08 -8.81 -4.17
C SER A 276 -9.94 -8.98 -5.43
N THR A 277 -11.20 -9.38 -5.27
CA THR A 277 -12.17 -9.50 -6.36
C THR A 277 -12.48 -8.15 -7.00
N LEU A 278 -12.68 -7.13 -6.18
CA LEU A 278 -12.92 -5.75 -6.67
C LEU A 278 -11.70 -5.20 -7.42
N LYS A 279 -10.50 -5.40 -6.88
CA LYS A 279 -9.25 -5.01 -7.58
C LYS A 279 -9.15 -5.70 -8.94
N ALA A 280 -9.40 -7.00 -9.02
CA ALA A 280 -9.35 -7.75 -10.28
C ALA A 280 -10.35 -7.23 -11.32
N LEU A 281 -11.58 -6.88 -10.90
CA LEU A 281 -12.60 -6.28 -11.76
C LEU A 281 -12.14 -4.92 -12.30
N LEU A 282 -11.64 -4.05 -11.42
CA LEU A 282 -11.15 -2.72 -11.78
C LEU A 282 -9.87 -2.78 -12.65
N GLN A 283 -9.07 -3.84 -12.51
CA GLN A 283 -7.93 -4.09 -13.39
C GLN A 283 -8.39 -4.43 -14.84
N ARG A 284 -9.48 -5.22 -14.98
CA ARG A 284 -10.08 -5.50 -16.29
C ARG A 284 -10.64 -4.23 -16.92
N LEU A 285 -11.32 -3.40 -16.13
CA LEU A 285 -11.79 -2.09 -16.60
C LEU A 285 -10.63 -1.23 -17.12
N GLU A 286 -9.56 -1.09 -16.35
CA GLU A 286 -8.38 -0.31 -16.71
C GLU A 286 -7.68 -0.86 -17.96
N ALA A 287 -7.64 -2.19 -18.14
CA ALA A 287 -7.08 -2.81 -19.33
C ALA A 287 -7.88 -2.48 -20.59
N ALA A 288 -9.22 -2.42 -20.48
CA ALA A 288 -10.13 -2.06 -21.57
C ALA A 288 -10.17 -0.54 -21.81
N MET A 289 -10.11 0.25 -20.77
CA MET A 289 -10.26 1.70 -20.77
C MET A 289 -9.13 2.35 -19.94
N PRO A 290 -7.91 2.47 -20.49
CA PRO A 290 -6.76 2.99 -19.75
C PRO A 290 -6.97 4.41 -19.22
N GLY A 291 -6.63 4.65 -17.94
CA GLY A 291 -6.79 5.93 -17.25
C GLY A 291 -8.11 6.07 -16.47
N ARG A 292 -9.07 5.15 -16.65
CA ARG A 292 -10.39 5.26 -16.03
C ARG A 292 -10.38 5.17 -14.49
N LYS A 293 -9.44 4.46 -13.91
CA LYS A 293 -9.31 4.44 -12.44
C LYS A 293 -8.99 5.83 -11.89
N LEU A 294 -8.03 6.52 -12.49
CA LEU A 294 -7.65 7.85 -12.07
C LEU A 294 -8.77 8.88 -12.32
N ASP A 295 -9.40 8.84 -13.49
CA ASP A 295 -10.54 9.71 -13.83
C ASP A 295 -11.69 9.54 -12.82
N PHE A 296 -12.04 8.29 -12.50
CA PHE A 296 -13.11 7.96 -11.55
C PHE A 296 -12.81 8.52 -10.15
N TYR A 297 -11.57 8.30 -9.65
CA TYR A 297 -11.20 8.77 -8.33
C TYR A 297 -11.09 10.29 -8.26
N GLN A 298 -10.50 10.94 -9.26
CA GLN A 298 -10.43 12.41 -9.33
C GLN A 298 -11.81 13.03 -9.47
N GLY A 299 -12.69 12.43 -10.27
CA GLY A 299 -14.08 12.88 -10.40
C GLY A 299 -14.83 12.81 -9.07
N PHE A 300 -14.63 11.73 -8.31
CA PHE A 300 -15.17 11.61 -6.96
C PHE A 300 -14.66 12.71 -6.02
N LEU A 301 -13.34 12.89 -5.95
CA LEU A 301 -12.72 13.90 -5.07
C LEU A 301 -13.21 15.32 -5.37
N ALA A 302 -13.35 15.65 -6.65
CA ALA A 302 -13.71 17.00 -7.08
C ALA A 302 -15.21 17.30 -6.97
N ARG A 303 -16.09 16.30 -7.16
CA ARG A 303 -17.53 16.54 -7.36
C ARG A 303 -18.40 15.89 -6.29
N ALA A 304 -18.15 14.62 -5.95
CA ALA A 304 -19.04 13.86 -5.07
C ALA A 304 -18.64 13.99 -3.59
N ARG A 305 -17.35 13.88 -3.25
CA ARG A 305 -16.87 13.97 -1.87
C ARG A 305 -17.35 15.24 -1.13
N PRO A 306 -17.30 16.45 -1.72
CA PRO A 306 -17.79 17.65 -1.03
C PRO A 306 -19.28 17.63 -0.68
N VAL A 307 -20.09 16.87 -1.44
CA VAL A 307 -21.52 16.72 -1.16
C VAL A 307 -21.73 15.80 0.05
N PHE A 308 -21.03 14.67 0.12
CA PHE A 308 -21.09 13.74 1.25
C PHE A 308 -20.54 14.38 2.54
N ALA A 309 -19.41 15.10 2.45
CA ALA A 309 -18.81 15.76 3.62
C ALA A 309 -19.71 16.81 4.26
N ARG A 310 -20.47 17.57 3.48
CA ARG A 310 -21.46 18.54 4.01
C ARG A 310 -22.58 17.85 4.79
N ARG A 311 -23.08 16.74 4.28
CA ARG A 311 -24.15 15.99 4.94
C ARG A 311 -23.67 15.40 6.28
N GLU A 312 -22.48 14.82 6.31
CA GLU A 312 -21.90 14.22 7.52
C GLU A 312 -21.63 15.27 8.61
N ALA A 313 -21.24 16.48 8.23
CA ALA A 313 -21.05 17.58 9.17
C ALA A 313 -22.38 18.04 9.84
N GLU A 314 -23.51 17.85 9.17
CA GLU A 314 -24.83 18.14 9.72
C GLU A 314 -25.33 17.04 10.67
N GLU A 315 -24.88 15.79 10.46
CA GLU A 315 -25.27 14.61 11.24
C GLU A 315 -24.23 14.24 12.35
N GLY A 316 -23.22 15.08 12.60
CA GLY A 316 -21.98 14.85 13.33
C GLY A 316 -22.05 13.86 14.50
N VAL A 317 -21.10 12.94 14.54
CA VAL A 317 -20.93 11.97 15.63
C VAL A 317 -20.03 12.57 16.70
N GLU A 318 -20.54 12.77 17.89
CA GLU A 318 -19.78 13.25 19.04
C GLU A 318 -18.76 12.19 19.50
N LEU A 319 -17.50 12.58 19.58
CA LEU A 319 -16.43 11.71 20.03
C LEU A 319 -16.08 12.02 21.51
N ALA A 320 -15.95 10.98 22.32
CA ALA A 320 -15.48 11.08 23.70
C ALA A 320 -14.11 10.37 23.87
N PRO A 321 -13.25 10.82 24.78
CA PRO A 321 -12.04 10.10 25.11
C PRO A 321 -12.36 8.78 25.79
N CYS A 322 -11.71 7.70 25.35
CA CYS A 322 -11.78 6.39 25.99
C CYS A 322 -11.35 6.48 27.45
N THR A 323 -12.14 6.00 28.40
CA THR A 323 -11.86 6.03 29.85
C THR A 323 -10.59 5.24 30.23
N SER A 324 -10.19 4.25 29.42
CA SER A 324 -9.02 3.42 29.68
C SER A 324 -7.71 3.95 29.05
N CYS A 325 -7.76 4.61 27.89
CA CYS A 325 -6.54 4.99 27.15
C CYS A 325 -6.58 6.37 26.48
N GLY A 326 -7.65 7.14 26.67
CA GLY A 326 -7.82 8.48 26.06
C GLY A 326 -8.08 8.50 24.55
N TYR A 327 -8.06 7.36 23.87
CA TYR A 327 -8.28 7.30 22.41
C TYR A 327 -9.70 7.71 22.06
N PRO A 328 -9.91 8.55 21.03
CA PRO A 328 -11.25 8.99 20.64
C PRO A 328 -12.17 7.82 20.26
N THR A 329 -13.38 7.83 20.76
CA THR A 329 -14.37 6.79 20.49
C THR A 329 -15.78 7.37 20.41
N SER A 330 -16.58 6.88 19.45
CA SER A 330 -18.03 7.17 19.33
C SER A 330 -18.89 6.05 19.91
N SER A 331 -18.28 4.99 20.44
CA SER A 331 -19.00 3.78 20.83
C SER A 331 -18.90 3.47 22.32
N GLY A 332 -19.48 4.35 23.17
CA GLY A 332 -19.51 4.20 24.63
C GLY A 332 -18.18 4.57 25.30
N ASP A 333 -17.98 4.19 26.55
CA ASP A 333 -16.89 4.64 27.42
C ASP A 333 -15.50 4.13 27.03
N MET A 334 -15.43 3.04 26.28
CA MET A 334 -14.16 2.42 25.88
C MET A 334 -14.02 2.24 24.39
N CYS A 335 -12.82 2.53 23.86
CA CYS A 335 -12.51 2.31 22.46
C CYS A 335 -12.47 0.81 22.11
N GLY A 336 -12.59 0.52 20.80
CA GLY A 336 -12.63 -0.86 20.32
C GLY A 336 -11.39 -1.70 20.67
N VAL A 337 -10.22 -1.09 20.86
CA VAL A 337 -8.98 -1.80 21.26
C VAL A 337 -8.97 -2.12 22.75
N CYS A 338 -9.41 -1.20 23.61
CA CYS A 338 -9.55 -1.49 25.03
C CYS A 338 -10.58 -2.58 25.30
N ARG A 339 -11.71 -2.58 24.58
CA ARG A 339 -12.68 -3.69 24.66
C ARG A 339 -12.09 -5.04 24.20
N ILE A 340 -11.26 -5.05 23.15
CA ILE A 340 -10.54 -6.26 22.75
C ILE A 340 -9.62 -6.71 23.88
N ARG A 341 -8.87 -5.79 24.50
CA ARG A 341 -7.93 -6.09 25.59
C ARG A 341 -8.62 -6.69 26.82
N GLU A 342 -9.81 -6.18 27.18
CA GLU A 342 -10.62 -6.76 28.27
C GLU A 342 -11.14 -8.15 27.92
N ALA A 343 -11.76 -8.31 26.76
CA ALA A 343 -12.27 -9.61 26.33
C ALA A 343 -11.18 -10.70 26.28
N LEU A 344 -9.90 -10.32 26.08
CA LEU A 344 -8.78 -11.25 26.13
C LEU A 344 -8.40 -11.63 27.59
N LYS A 345 -8.75 -10.82 28.60
CA LYS A 345 -8.53 -11.13 30.04
C LYS A 345 -9.61 -12.07 30.56
N ASP A 346 -10.86 -11.84 30.16
CA ASP A 346 -12.03 -12.57 30.67
C ASP A 346 -12.14 -13.98 30.09
N SER A 347 -11.39 -14.28 29.05
CA SER A 347 -11.39 -15.59 28.37
C SER A 347 -10.38 -16.59 28.97
N LYS A 348 -10.12 -16.50 30.29
CA LYS A 348 -9.28 -17.48 31.05
C LYS A 348 -10.05 -18.70 31.47
#